data_77ce65063d430427bd749fa03d73044e
#
_entry.id   77ce65063d430427bd749fa03d73044e
#
_cell.length_a   1.000
_cell.length_b   1.000
_cell.length_c   1.000
_cell.angle_alpha   90.00
_cell.angle_beta   90.00
_cell.angle_gamma   90.00
#
_symmetry.space_group_name_H-M   'P 1'
#
loop_
_entity.id
_entity.type
_entity.pdbx_description
1 polymer ?
#
loop_
_entity_poly.entity_id
_entity_poly.type
_entity_poly.pdbx_seq_one_letter_code
_entity_poly.pdbx_strand_id
1 'polypeptide(L)'
;MATIDLNFYSNSLCRHVTVKAIIPMDKFSLTGDGEWDKKPFKTLYLLHGAFDDQNSWLNNSRILKWSSEKNLAVIMPAGENMFFLNAPGINGEPRQSSVGEEYSKLIGKELIEFTRDMFPLSKKREDTFIGGLSMGGYGAIYNGCLYHKTFSHIAALSPALMIDDAISSTYNKAIILRNRAFFERFFGNLENLKESDRNLYYLIKRLKSENVELPKIYLTCGKNDHLFSRCEDFASFLMNQGTDFVFERGIGDHDWDFWDEYIKHVIDWLPL
;
A
#
# COMPACT_ATOMS: atom_id res chain seq x y z
N MET A 1 14.33 -15.73 9.72
CA MET A 1 13.11 -14.92 9.85
C MET A 1 11.90 -15.83 9.83
N ALA A 2 11.03 -15.71 10.81
CA ALA A 2 9.78 -16.45 10.80
C ALA A 2 8.83 -15.92 9.71
N THR A 3 8.30 -16.81 8.90
CA THR A 3 7.17 -16.55 8.01
C THR A 3 5.92 -17.15 8.63
N ILE A 4 4.87 -16.35 8.76
CA ILE A 4 3.68 -16.70 9.52
C ILE A 4 2.45 -16.48 8.65
N ASP A 5 1.56 -17.47 8.61
CA ASP A 5 0.22 -17.32 8.06
C ASP A 5 -0.74 -17.01 9.20
N LEU A 6 -1.42 -15.88 9.07
CA LEU A 6 -2.43 -15.44 10.02
C LEU A 6 -3.80 -15.47 9.35
N ASN A 7 -4.78 -15.90 10.12
CA ASN A 7 -6.17 -15.83 9.73
C ASN A 7 -6.98 -15.33 10.94
N PHE A 8 -7.55 -14.14 10.83
CA PHE A 8 -8.32 -13.53 11.92
C PHE A 8 -9.64 -12.98 11.43
N TYR A 9 -10.62 -12.86 12.33
CA TYR A 9 -11.89 -12.25 12.00
C TYR A 9 -11.76 -10.73 11.98
N SER A 10 -11.96 -10.12 10.81
CA SER A 10 -11.96 -8.67 10.64
C SER A 10 -13.36 -8.12 10.87
N ASN A 11 -13.48 -7.16 11.79
CA ASN A 11 -14.72 -6.40 11.97
C ASN A 11 -14.95 -5.43 10.80
N SER A 12 -13.89 -4.89 10.20
CA SER A 12 -13.97 -4.01 9.03
C SER A 12 -14.51 -4.73 7.80
N LEU A 13 -14.21 -6.05 7.65
CA LEU A 13 -14.67 -6.85 6.52
C LEU A 13 -15.76 -7.86 6.89
N CYS A 14 -16.17 -7.97 8.17
CA CYS A 14 -17.17 -8.91 8.68
C CYS A 14 -16.92 -10.36 8.24
N ARG A 15 -15.66 -10.77 8.09
CA ARG A 15 -15.21 -12.10 7.67
C ARG A 15 -13.79 -12.39 8.12
N HIS A 16 -13.38 -13.65 8.00
CA HIS A 16 -11.97 -13.98 8.16
C HIS A 16 -11.14 -13.39 7.03
N VAL A 17 -9.97 -12.85 7.38
CA VAL A 17 -8.98 -12.31 6.45
C VAL A 17 -7.64 -13.00 6.66
N THR A 18 -6.92 -13.18 5.55
CA THR A 18 -5.60 -13.81 5.55
C THR A 18 -4.52 -12.73 5.45
N VAL A 19 -3.47 -12.93 6.23
CA VAL A 19 -2.29 -12.07 6.25
C VAL A 19 -1.04 -12.95 6.26
N LYS A 20 -0.09 -12.66 5.41
CA LYS A 20 1.26 -13.22 5.48
C LYS A 20 2.15 -12.24 6.23
N ALA A 21 2.93 -12.73 7.19
CA ALA A 21 3.86 -11.90 7.95
C ALA A 21 5.29 -12.46 7.90
N ILE A 22 6.27 -11.58 7.84
CA ILE A 22 7.69 -11.85 8.05
C ILE A 22 8.09 -11.13 9.32
N ILE A 23 8.49 -11.89 10.34
CA ILE A 23 8.86 -11.35 11.65
C ILE A 23 10.29 -11.77 12.00
N PRO A 24 11.20 -10.84 12.35
CA PRO A 24 12.60 -11.16 12.61
C PRO A 24 12.82 -11.75 14.03
N MET A 25 12.08 -12.80 14.38
CA MET A 25 12.10 -13.39 15.72
C MET A 25 13.00 -14.64 15.86
N ASP A 26 13.51 -15.19 14.76
CA ASP A 26 14.23 -16.47 14.71
C ASP A 26 15.56 -16.34 13.93
N LYS A 27 16.41 -15.38 14.32
CA LYS A 27 17.73 -15.25 13.71
C LYS A 27 18.61 -16.42 14.13
N PHE A 28 19.08 -17.19 13.15
CA PHE A 28 20.08 -18.22 13.38
C PHE A 28 21.44 -17.58 13.66
N SER A 29 22.10 -17.95 14.77
CA SER A 29 23.46 -17.58 15.10
C SER A 29 24.33 -18.83 15.22
N LEU A 30 25.42 -18.90 14.47
CA LEU A 30 26.44 -19.97 14.58
C LEU A 30 27.19 -19.93 15.89
N THR A 31 27.28 -18.78 16.56
CA THR A 31 28.04 -18.59 17.79
C THR A 31 27.23 -18.80 19.06
N GLY A 32 25.91 -18.98 18.93
CA GLY A 32 25.01 -19.10 20.07
C GLY A 32 24.78 -17.81 20.87
N ASP A 33 25.47 -16.74 20.52
CA ASP A 33 25.40 -15.42 21.17
C ASP A 33 24.26 -14.56 20.63
N GLY A 34 23.26 -15.18 19.99
CA GLY A 34 22.11 -14.52 19.42
C GLY A 34 21.28 -13.79 20.48
N GLU A 35 21.77 -12.66 20.96
CA GLU A 35 20.90 -11.69 21.60
C GLU A 35 19.89 -11.26 20.53
N TRP A 36 18.67 -11.75 20.66
CA TRP A 36 17.52 -11.24 19.95
C TRP A 36 17.44 -9.75 20.22
N ASP A 37 17.49 -8.92 19.19
CA ASP A 37 17.28 -7.50 19.38
C ASP A 37 15.90 -7.29 20.00
N LYS A 38 15.88 -7.07 21.31
CA LYS A 38 14.66 -6.91 22.12
C LYS A 38 13.90 -5.62 21.82
N LYS A 39 14.42 -4.80 20.93
CA LYS A 39 13.76 -3.56 20.51
C LYS A 39 12.53 -3.92 19.67
N PRO A 40 11.41 -3.20 19.84
CA PRO A 40 10.27 -3.37 18.97
C PRO A 40 10.67 -3.21 17.50
N PHE A 41 10.21 -4.12 16.63
CA PHE A 41 10.55 -4.12 15.21
C PHE A 41 9.88 -2.96 14.48
N LYS A 42 10.61 -2.29 13.60
CA LYS A 42 10.03 -1.40 12.58
C LYS A 42 9.25 -2.25 11.59
N THR A 43 8.17 -1.71 11.05
CA THR A 43 7.21 -2.52 10.30
C THR A 43 6.83 -1.86 8.98
N LEU A 44 6.91 -2.63 7.90
CA LEU A 44 6.37 -2.31 6.58
C LEU A 44 5.07 -3.09 6.33
N TYR A 45 3.96 -2.41 6.15
CA TYR A 45 2.71 -2.96 5.64
C TYR A 45 2.76 -2.90 4.11
N LEU A 46 2.83 -4.08 3.47
CA LEU A 46 3.17 -4.21 2.05
C LEU A 46 2.01 -4.80 1.25
N LEU A 47 1.45 -4.00 0.34
CA LEU A 47 0.22 -4.28 -0.38
C LEU A 47 0.52 -4.90 -1.75
N HIS A 48 -0.27 -5.92 -2.13
CA HIS A 48 -0.15 -6.61 -3.41
C HIS A 48 -0.83 -5.85 -4.57
N GLY A 49 -0.57 -6.27 -5.81
CA GLY A 49 -1.21 -5.76 -7.03
C GLY A 49 -2.61 -6.33 -7.29
N ALA A 50 -3.27 -5.85 -8.34
CA ALA A 50 -4.52 -6.44 -8.79
C ALA A 50 -4.33 -7.90 -9.24
N PHE A 51 -5.33 -8.74 -8.98
CA PHE A 51 -5.36 -10.18 -9.30
C PHE A 51 -4.37 -11.05 -8.51
N ASP A 52 -3.68 -10.45 -7.54
CA ASP A 52 -2.74 -11.07 -6.62
C ASP A 52 -3.35 -11.27 -5.22
N ASP A 53 -2.55 -11.79 -4.29
CA ASP A 53 -2.94 -12.03 -2.90
C ASP A 53 -1.80 -11.71 -1.91
N GLN A 54 -2.00 -12.05 -0.64
CA GLN A 54 -1.04 -11.85 0.46
C GLN A 54 0.28 -12.61 0.29
N ASN A 55 0.36 -13.60 -0.61
CA ASN A 55 1.56 -14.41 -0.84
C ASN A 55 2.45 -13.84 -1.95
N SER A 56 1.92 -12.95 -2.79
CA SER A 56 2.56 -12.53 -4.04
C SER A 56 3.95 -11.96 -3.83
N TRP A 57 4.15 -11.10 -2.84
CA TRP A 57 5.45 -10.54 -2.52
C TRP A 57 6.47 -11.59 -2.08
N LEU A 58 6.04 -12.57 -1.27
CA LEU A 58 6.93 -13.63 -0.78
C LEU A 58 7.30 -14.62 -1.90
N ASN A 59 6.35 -14.90 -2.80
CA ASN A 59 6.55 -15.88 -3.87
C ASN A 59 7.34 -15.34 -5.06
N ASN A 60 7.24 -14.03 -5.34
CA ASN A 60 7.79 -13.44 -6.56
C ASN A 60 8.94 -12.46 -6.31
N SER A 61 9.34 -12.26 -5.05
CA SER A 61 10.45 -11.36 -4.71
C SER A 61 11.35 -11.91 -3.62
N ARG A 62 12.49 -11.26 -3.44
CA ARG A 62 13.45 -11.56 -2.37
C ARG A 62 13.15 -10.76 -1.09
N ILE A 63 11.89 -10.39 -0.86
CA ILE A 63 11.48 -9.57 0.30
C ILE A 63 11.93 -10.19 1.63
N LEU A 64 11.88 -11.53 1.77
CA LEU A 64 12.36 -12.24 2.94
C LEU A 64 13.85 -11.97 3.21
N LYS A 65 14.68 -11.95 2.17
CA LYS A 65 16.11 -11.65 2.26
C LYS A 65 16.32 -10.19 2.66
N TRP A 66 15.74 -9.26 1.92
CA TRP A 66 15.95 -7.83 2.13
C TRP A 66 15.47 -7.37 3.50
N SER A 67 14.31 -7.85 3.96
CA SER A 67 13.78 -7.53 5.28
C SER A 67 14.63 -8.14 6.40
N SER A 68 15.18 -9.35 6.18
CA SER A 68 16.08 -10.01 7.14
C SER A 68 17.38 -9.23 7.38
N GLU A 69 17.97 -8.70 6.32
CA GLU A 69 19.20 -7.92 6.40
C GLU A 69 19.03 -6.65 7.22
N LYS A 70 17.82 -6.08 7.26
CA LYS A 70 17.48 -4.82 7.94
C LYS A 70 16.70 -5.00 9.25
N ASN A 71 16.46 -6.22 9.68
CA ASN A 71 15.64 -6.49 10.88
C ASN A 71 14.23 -5.89 10.81
N LEU A 72 13.64 -5.85 9.62
CA LEU A 72 12.34 -5.24 9.33
C LEU A 72 11.23 -6.28 9.38
N ALA A 73 10.17 -6.04 10.15
CA ALA A 73 8.93 -6.81 10.05
C ALA A 73 8.16 -6.39 8.79
N VAL A 74 7.59 -7.36 8.06
CA VAL A 74 6.75 -7.10 6.88
C VAL A 74 5.41 -7.78 7.05
N ILE A 75 4.33 -7.02 6.89
CA ILE A 75 2.95 -7.50 7.01
C ILE A 75 2.26 -7.34 5.65
N MET A 76 1.80 -8.44 5.09
CA MET A 76 1.22 -8.52 3.74
C MET A 76 -0.22 -9.02 3.83
N PRO A 77 -1.23 -8.12 3.87
CA PRO A 77 -2.63 -8.50 3.92
C PRO A 77 -3.20 -8.88 2.56
N ALA A 78 -4.20 -9.76 2.54
CA ALA A 78 -5.08 -9.92 1.39
C ALA A 78 -5.98 -8.67 1.23
N GLY A 79 -6.06 -8.12 0.02
CA GLY A 79 -6.84 -6.91 -0.29
C GLY A 79 -7.82 -7.08 -1.44
N GLU A 80 -7.89 -8.28 -2.03
CA GLU A 80 -8.67 -8.56 -3.21
C GLU A 80 -8.45 -7.49 -4.32
N ASN A 81 -9.43 -7.28 -5.21
CA ASN A 81 -9.35 -6.24 -6.25
C ASN A 81 -10.12 -4.97 -5.85
N MET A 82 -9.91 -4.48 -4.61
CA MET A 82 -10.64 -3.34 -4.04
C MET A 82 -9.80 -2.08 -3.86
N PHE A 83 -8.60 -2.02 -4.45
CA PHE A 83 -7.67 -0.89 -4.35
C PHE A 83 -7.36 -0.46 -2.91
N PHE A 84 -7.61 -1.35 -1.95
CA PHE A 84 -7.49 -1.09 -0.52
C PHE A 84 -8.31 0.13 -0.05
N LEU A 85 -9.44 0.35 -0.71
CA LEU A 85 -10.43 1.38 -0.41
C LEU A 85 -11.62 0.78 0.35
N ASN A 86 -12.30 1.59 1.13
CA ASN A 86 -13.63 1.20 1.59
C ASN A 86 -14.61 1.17 0.41
N ALA A 87 -15.57 0.26 0.41
CA ALA A 87 -16.59 0.26 -0.63
C ALA A 87 -17.29 1.62 -0.71
N PRO A 88 -17.61 2.09 -1.92
CA PRO A 88 -18.34 3.32 -2.08
C PRO A 88 -19.74 3.21 -1.48
N GLY A 89 -20.25 4.31 -0.94
CA GLY A 89 -21.63 4.43 -0.49
C GLY A 89 -22.64 4.21 -1.62
N ILE A 90 -23.89 3.96 -1.26
CA ILE A 90 -24.99 3.90 -2.22
C ILE A 90 -25.52 5.33 -2.40
N ASN A 91 -25.66 5.77 -3.65
CA ASN A 91 -26.14 7.12 -4.01
C ASN A 91 -25.33 8.28 -3.41
N GLY A 92 -24.02 8.09 -3.20
CA GLY A 92 -23.16 9.14 -2.64
C GLY A 92 -23.19 9.28 -1.12
N GLU A 93 -24.10 8.60 -0.45
CA GLU A 93 -24.10 8.51 1.00
C GLU A 93 -23.08 7.47 1.46
N PRO A 94 -22.28 7.76 2.51
CA PRO A 94 -21.45 6.73 3.13
C PRO A 94 -22.36 5.54 3.49
N ARG A 95 -22.00 4.33 3.10
CA ARG A 95 -22.70 3.15 3.60
C ARG A 95 -22.63 3.17 5.13
N GLN A 96 -23.71 3.54 5.81
CA GLN A 96 -23.78 3.56 7.28
C GLN A 96 -23.63 2.18 7.93
N SER A 97 -23.65 1.15 7.14
CA SER A 97 -23.34 -0.23 7.51
C SER A 97 -23.01 -1.02 6.26
N SER A 98 -21.87 -0.74 5.63
CA SER A 98 -21.32 -1.70 4.71
C SER A 98 -20.82 -2.88 5.54
N VAL A 99 -21.68 -3.84 5.73
CA VAL A 99 -21.28 -5.12 6.28
C VAL A 99 -20.16 -5.63 5.38
N GLY A 100 -18.91 -5.44 5.82
CA GLY A 100 -17.81 -6.21 5.31
C GLY A 100 -17.03 -5.69 4.09
N GLU A 101 -16.92 -4.38 3.85
CA GLU A 101 -16.13 -3.88 2.72
C GLU A 101 -15.29 -2.62 3.04
N GLU A 102 -14.82 -2.50 4.29
CA GLU A 102 -14.00 -1.36 4.74
C GLU A 102 -12.50 -1.67 4.68
N TYR A 103 -11.96 -1.94 3.48
CA TYR A 103 -10.55 -2.31 3.31
C TYR A 103 -9.57 -1.22 3.77
N SER A 104 -9.87 0.05 3.55
CA SER A 104 -9.01 1.14 4.03
C SER A 104 -8.96 1.17 5.57
N LYS A 105 -10.06 0.91 6.23
CA LYS A 105 -10.12 0.82 7.70
C LYS A 105 -9.38 -0.41 8.22
N LEU A 106 -9.49 -1.54 7.51
CA LEU A 106 -8.67 -2.72 7.81
C LEU A 106 -7.19 -2.35 7.77
N ILE A 107 -6.70 -1.77 6.66
CA ILE A 107 -5.28 -1.48 6.45
C ILE A 107 -4.75 -0.40 7.41
N GLY A 108 -5.49 0.69 7.57
CA GLY A 108 -4.99 1.86 8.31
C GLY A 108 -5.20 1.80 9.82
N LYS A 109 -6.05 0.88 10.31
CA LYS A 109 -6.40 0.81 11.72
C LYS A 109 -6.40 -0.62 12.27
N GLU A 110 -7.34 -1.45 11.84
CA GLU A 110 -7.58 -2.76 12.46
C GLU A 110 -6.36 -3.70 12.37
N LEU A 111 -5.74 -3.79 11.19
CA LEU A 111 -4.54 -4.61 10.98
C LEU A 111 -3.34 -4.10 11.79
N ILE A 112 -3.21 -2.78 11.92
CA ILE A 112 -2.16 -2.14 12.73
C ILE A 112 -2.31 -2.53 14.20
N GLU A 113 -3.51 -2.37 14.75
CA GLU A 113 -3.83 -2.72 16.13
C GLU A 113 -3.61 -4.22 16.37
N PHE A 114 -4.21 -5.07 15.54
CA PHE A 114 -4.11 -6.53 15.64
C PHE A 114 -2.65 -7.03 15.62
N THR A 115 -1.85 -6.57 14.65
CA THR A 115 -0.46 -7.04 14.52
C THR A 115 0.45 -6.52 15.62
N ARG A 116 0.20 -5.32 16.16
CA ARG A 116 0.92 -4.76 17.30
C ARG A 116 0.58 -5.46 18.64
N ASP A 117 -0.60 -6.05 18.73
CA ASP A 117 -0.97 -6.85 19.90
C ASP A 117 -0.41 -8.28 19.82
N MET A 118 -0.24 -8.81 18.60
CA MET A 118 0.29 -10.16 18.37
C MET A 118 1.81 -10.24 18.38
N PHE A 119 2.51 -9.20 17.92
CA PHE A 119 3.95 -9.20 17.70
C PHE A 119 4.62 -8.00 18.38
N PRO A 120 5.92 -8.10 18.71
CA PRO A 120 6.68 -7.00 19.30
C PRO A 120 7.04 -5.94 18.26
N LEU A 121 6.02 -5.33 17.65
CA LEU A 121 6.16 -4.25 16.68
C LEU A 121 6.20 -2.88 17.36
N SER A 122 6.96 -1.96 16.78
CA SER A 122 6.99 -0.57 17.26
C SER A 122 5.62 0.08 17.11
N LYS A 123 5.23 0.85 18.14
CA LYS A 123 3.98 1.64 18.12
C LYS A 123 4.20 3.07 17.62
N LYS A 124 5.45 3.44 17.33
CA LYS A 124 5.81 4.77 16.90
C LYS A 124 5.50 4.98 15.41
N ARG A 125 5.06 6.21 15.07
CA ARG A 125 4.80 6.61 13.68
C ARG A 125 6.06 6.48 12.82
N GLU A 126 7.20 6.97 13.32
CA GLU A 126 8.48 6.95 12.62
C GLU A 126 9.01 5.56 12.27
N ASP A 127 8.50 4.51 12.91
CA ASP A 127 8.86 3.11 12.71
C ASP A 127 7.81 2.34 11.90
N THR A 128 6.77 3.01 11.39
CA THR A 128 5.63 2.38 10.72
C THR A 128 5.52 2.90 9.29
N PHE A 129 5.62 1.98 8.34
CA PHE A 129 5.69 2.27 6.91
C PHE A 129 4.60 1.52 6.15
N ILE A 130 4.20 2.07 4.99
CA ILE A 130 3.28 1.40 4.08
C ILE A 130 3.85 1.43 2.67
N GLY A 131 3.71 0.34 1.93
CA GLY A 131 4.14 0.26 0.54
C GLY A 131 3.29 -0.69 -0.27
N GLY A 132 3.53 -0.72 -1.58
CA GLY A 132 2.83 -1.66 -2.46
C GLY A 132 3.13 -1.41 -3.93
N LEU A 133 2.73 -2.37 -4.77
CA LEU A 133 2.89 -2.31 -6.22
C LEU A 133 1.54 -2.11 -6.92
N SER A 134 1.53 -1.44 -8.06
CA SER A 134 0.36 -1.29 -8.93
C SER A 134 -0.89 -0.82 -8.15
N MET A 135 -1.94 -1.64 -8.07
CA MET A 135 -3.11 -1.43 -7.20
C MET A 135 -2.70 -1.15 -5.75
N GLY A 136 -1.76 -1.94 -5.20
CA GLY A 136 -1.23 -1.75 -3.85
C GLY A 136 -0.40 -0.47 -3.72
N GLY A 137 0.26 -0.02 -4.79
CA GLY A 137 0.97 1.27 -4.84
C GLY A 137 0.01 2.45 -4.71
N TYR A 138 -1.11 2.41 -5.43
CA TYR A 138 -2.21 3.35 -5.24
C TYR A 138 -2.76 3.28 -3.80
N GLY A 139 -3.04 2.07 -3.30
CA GLY A 139 -3.55 1.85 -1.95
C GLY A 139 -2.60 2.33 -0.85
N ALA A 140 -1.28 2.20 -1.08
CA ALA A 140 -0.26 2.70 -0.17
C ALA A 140 -0.26 4.23 -0.08
N ILE A 141 -0.36 4.93 -1.21
CA ILE A 141 -0.46 6.40 -1.21
C ILE A 141 -1.76 6.83 -0.52
N TYR A 142 -2.88 6.23 -0.89
CA TYR A 142 -4.19 6.58 -0.32
C TYR A 142 -4.21 6.39 1.20
N ASN A 143 -3.92 5.19 1.67
CA ASN A 143 -3.97 4.87 3.11
C ASN A 143 -2.86 5.56 3.89
N GLY A 144 -1.66 5.69 3.32
CA GLY A 144 -0.57 6.42 3.95
C GLY A 144 -0.90 7.89 4.19
N CYS A 145 -1.54 8.55 3.22
CA CYS A 145 -2.01 9.93 3.36
C CYS A 145 -3.20 10.04 4.34
N LEU A 146 -4.20 9.16 4.21
CA LEU A 146 -5.39 9.18 5.06
C LEU A 146 -5.05 8.90 6.53
N TYR A 147 -4.15 7.96 6.78
CA TYR A 147 -3.68 7.59 8.12
C TYR A 147 -2.28 8.14 8.42
N HIS A 148 -2.02 9.40 8.03
CA HIS A 148 -0.74 10.10 8.17
C HIS A 148 -0.21 10.14 9.62
N LYS A 149 -1.07 9.96 10.63
CA LYS A 149 -0.67 9.84 12.04
C LYS A 149 -0.11 8.47 12.40
N THR A 150 -0.35 7.47 11.57
CA THR A 150 0.14 6.09 11.76
C THR A 150 1.39 5.84 10.94
N PHE A 151 1.39 6.27 9.68
CA PHE A 151 2.47 6.00 8.73
C PHE A 151 3.39 7.22 8.58
N SER A 152 4.69 6.98 8.58
CA SER A 152 5.72 8.01 8.35
C SER A 152 6.27 8.00 6.93
N HIS A 153 6.26 6.84 6.26
CA HIS A 153 6.80 6.67 4.91
C HIS A 153 5.84 5.84 4.06
N ILE A 154 5.72 6.24 2.80
CA ILE A 154 4.93 5.58 1.76
C ILE A 154 5.86 5.14 0.63
N ALA A 155 5.78 3.89 0.20
CA ALA A 155 6.48 3.38 -0.97
C ALA A 155 5.49 2.93 -2.03
N ALA A 156 5.53 3.53 -3.21
CA ALA A 156 4.62 3.25 -4.31
C ALA A 156 5.41 2.81 -5.55
N LEU A 157 5.32 1.51 -5.87
CA LEU A 157 5.98 0.91 -7.02
C LEU A 157 4.96 0.79 -8.16
N SER A 158 5.21 1.44 -9.28
CA SER A 158 4.29 1.46 -10.45
C SER A 158 2.82 1.68 -10.05
N PRO A 159 2.47 2.70 -9.25
CA PRO A 159 1.12 2.84 -8.72
C PRO A 159 0.07 3.00 -9.82
N ALA A 160 -1.09 2.34 -9.64
CA ALA A 160 -2.21 2.38 -10.58
C ALA A 160 -2.96 3.73 -10.53
N LEU A 161 -2.34 4.78 -11.04
CA LEU A 161 -2.87 6.16 -11.11
C LEU A 161 -3.89 6.28 -12.27
N MET A 162 -5.06 5.67 -12.12
CA MET A 162 -6.04 5.43 -13.19
C MET A 162 -7.30 6.29 -13.09
N ILE A 163 -7.22 7.48 -12.48
CA ILE A 163 -8.40 8.33 -12.28
C ILE A 163 -9.01 8.80 -13.62
N ASP A 164 -8.19 9.23 -14.56
CA ASP A 164 -8.67 9.68 -15.88
C ASP A 164 -9.21 8.52 -16.73
N ASP A 165 -8.60 7.34 -16.61
CA ASP A 165 -9.16 6.11 -17.24
C ASP A 165 -10.53 5.76 -16.65
N ALA A 166 -10.68 5.86 -15.33
CA ALA A 166 -11.95 5.59 -14.67
C ALA A 166 -13.04 6.57 -15.18
N ILE A 167 -12.75 7.87 -15.21
CA ILE A 167 -13.71 8.89 -15.64
C ILE A 167 -14.10 8.74 -17.11
N SER A 168 -13.12 8.42 -17.98
CA SER A 168 -13.36 8.24 -19.42
C SER A 168 -13.88 6.85 -19.79
N SER A 169 -14.02 5.94 -18.82
CA SER A 169 -14.41 4.56 -19.03
C SER A 169 -15.86 4.42 -19.52
N THR A 170 -16.12 3.37 -20.28
CA THR A 170 -17.46 3.00 -20.78
C THR A 170 -17.83 1.59 -20.35
N TYR A 171 -19.12 1.23 -20.43
CA TYR A 171 -19.58 -0.13 -20.16
C TYR A 171 -19.17 -1.10 -21.29
N ASN A 172 -17.88 -1.40 -21.38
CA ASN A 172 -17.33 -2.32 -22.37
C ASN A 172 -16.88 -3.62 -21.70
N LYS A 173 -17.50 -4.73 -22.03
CA LYS A 173 -17.21 -6.04 -21.44
C LYS A 173 -15.91 -6.68 -21.95
N ALA A 174 -15.30 -6.17 -23.02
CA ALA A 174 -14.14 -6.80 -23.65
C ALA A 174 -12.83 -6.61 -22.85
N ILE A 175 -12.68 -5.51 -22.09
CA ILE A 175 -11.46 -5.20 -21.37
C ILE A 175 -11.83 -4.76 -19.94
N ILE A 176 -11.50 -5.59 -18.95
CA ILE A 176 -11.86 -5.34 -17.53
C ILE A 176 -11.34 -3.98 -17.06
N LEU A 177 -10.06 -3.68 -17.31
CA LEU A 177 -9.39 -2.42 -16.89
C LEU A 177 -9.86 -1.16 -17.67
N ARG A 178 -10.84 -1.30 -18.58
CA ARG A 178 -11.50 -0.18 -19.29
C ARG A 178 -13.01 -0.19 -19.08
N ASN A 179 -13.51 -1.11 -18.26
CA ASN A 179 -14.93 -1.26 -18.00
C ASN A 179 -15.36 -0.31 -16.88
N ARG A 180 -16.34 0.54 -17.14
CA ARG A 180 -16.90 1.48 -16.17
C ARG A 180 -17.38 0.77 -14.89
N ALA A 181 -18.05 -0.37 -15.01
CA ALA A 181 -18.54 -1.14 -13.86
C ALA A 181 -17.39 -1.66 -12.96
N PHE A 182 -16.23 -1.94 -13.54
CA PHE A 182 -15.03 -2.29 -12.75
C PHE A 182 -14.59 -1.13 -11.87
N PHE A 183 -14.50 0.08 -12.42
CA PHE A 183 -14.11 1.26 -11.66
C PHE A 183 -15.16 1.70 -10.64
N GLU A 184 -16.44 1.64 -10.99
CA GLU A 184 -17.55 1.99 -10.08
C GLU A 184 -17.59 1.11 -8.83
N ARG A 185 -17.10 -0.14 -8.92
CA ARG A 185 -17.06 -1.07 -7.78
C ARG A 185 -16.26 -0.53 -6.59
N PHE A 186 -15.16 0.17 -6.84
CA PHE A 186 -14.29 0.69 -5.78
C PHE A 186 -14.18 2.21 -5.76
N PHE A 187 -14.38 2.91 -6.88
CA PHE A 187 -14.41 4.37 -6.89
C PHE A 187 -15.81 4.96 -6.67
N GLY A 188 -16.88 4.19 -6.90
CA GLY A 188 -18.25 4.67 -6.77
C GLY A 188 -18.69 5.53 -7.94
N ASN A 189 -19.38 6.63 -7.66
CA ASN A 189 -19.81 7.57 -8.70
C ASN A 189 -18.62 8.28 -9.33
N LEU A 190 -18.33 7.94 -10.60
CA LEU A 190 -17.18 8.45 -11.32
C LEU A 190 -17.33 9.92 -11.74
N GLU A 191 -18.55 10.47 -11.77
CA GLU A 191 -18.78 11.87 -12.11
C GLU A 191 -18.20 12.82 -11.04
N ASN A 192 -18.25 12.39 -9.77
CA ASN A 192 -17.71 13.14 -8.64
C ASN A 192 -16.28 12.73 -8.26
N LEU A 193 -15.65 11.81 -9.00
CA LEU A 193 -14.37 11.22 -8.62
C LEU A 193 -13.25 12.25 -8.58
N LYS A 194 -13.27 13.25 -9.45
CA LYS A 194 -12.23 14.31 -9.52
C LYS A 194 -12.09 15.07 -8.19
N GLU A 195 -13.18 15.29 -7.48
CA GLU A 195 -13.26 16.08 -6.24
C GLU A 195 -13.49 15.17 -5.01
N SER A 196 -13.05 13.94 -5.07
CA SER A 196 -13.14 12.99 -3.96
C SER A 196 -11.77 12.61 -3.43
N ASP A 197 -11.72 12.18 -2.17
CA ASP A 197 -10.47 11.66 -1.56
C ASP A 197 -9.92 10.42 -2.28
N ARG A 198 -10.72 9.75 -3.12
CA ARG A 198 -10.27 8.64 -3.96
C ARG A 198 -9.41 9.11 -5.12
N ASN A 199 -9.45 10.39 -5.48
CA ASN A 199 -8.48 11.01 -6.35
C ASN A 199 -7.28 11.47 -5.53
N LEU A 200 -6.13 10.81 -5.67
CA LEU A 200 -4.92 11.10 -4.89
C LEU A 200 -4.44 12.55 -5.05
N TYR A 201 -4.65 13.16 -6.21
CA TYR A 201 -4.36 14.57 -6.44
C TYR A 201 -5.22 15.48 -5.56
N TYR A 202 -6.51 15.19 -5.46
CA TYR A 202 -7.43 15.92 -4.60
C TYR A 202 -7.13 15.70 -3.13
N LEU A 203 -6.95 14.43 -2.71
CA LEU A 203 -6.64 14.07 -1.32
C LEU A 203 -5.39 14.81 -0.80
N ILE A 204 -4.29 14.78 -1.57
CA ILE A 204 -3.05 15.45 -1.17
C ILE A 204 -3.23 16.97 -1.09
N LYS A 205 -3.90 17.59 -2.08
CA LYS A 205 -4.22 19.04 -2.04
C LYS A 205 -5.02 19.41 -0.81
N ARG A 206 -6.08 18.65 -0.49
CA ARG A 206 -6.93 18.87 0.68
C ARG A 206 -6.12 18.79 1.97
N LEU A 207 -5.38 17.70 2.16
CA LEU A 207 -4.54 17.51 3.36
C LEU A 207 -3.48 18.60 3.52
N LYS A 208 -2.86 19.03 2.43
CA LYS A 208 -1.90 20.16 2.46
C LYS A 208 -2.59 21.47 2.82
N SER A 209 -3.81 21.73 2.34
CA SER A 209 -4.58 22.93 2.72
C SER A 209 -5.00 22.93 4.19
N GLU A 210 -5.13 21.76 4.79
CA GLU A 210 -5.39 21.55 6.22
C GLU A 210 -4.10 21.58 7.07
N ASN A 211 -2.94 21.89 6.47
CA ASN A 211 -1.61 21.88 7.11
C ASN A 211 -1.22 20.52 7.71
N VAL A 212 -1.68 19.43 7.10
CA VAL A 212 -1.29 18.08 7.53
C VAL A 212 0.14 17.80 7.09
N GLU A 213 0.95 17.31 8.03
CA GLU A 213 2.27 16.75 7.73
C GLU A 213 2.12 15.37 7.07
N LEU A 214 2.31 15.32 5.76
CA LEU A 214 2.24 14.08 5.00
C LEU A 214 3.44 13.17 5.28
N PRO A 215 3.28 11.84 5.15
CA PRO A 215 4.40 10.92 5.10
C PRO A 215 5.33 11.24 3.94
N LYS A 216 6.61 10.88 4.08
CA LYS A 216 7.57 10.92 2.96
C LYS A 216 7.17 9.87 1.92
N ILE A 217 7.31 10.21 0.64
CA ILE A 217 6.87 9.33 -0.45
C ILE A 217 8.09 8.88 -1.27
N TYR A 218 8.25 7.57 -1.44
CA TYR A 218 9.11 6.98 -2.45
C TYR A 218 8.24 6.46 -3.60
N LEU A 219 8.39 7.06 -4.76
CA LEU A 219 7.71 6.69 -5.99
C LEU A 219 8.72 6.06 -6.92
N THR A 220 8.40 4.92 -7.53
CA THR A 220 9.23 4.33 -8.57
C THR A 220 8.38 3.72 -9.68
N CYS A 221 8.88 3.76 -10.91
CA CYS A 221 8.22 3.18 -12.06
C CYS A 221 9.23 2.85 -13.16
N GLY A 222 9.05 1.72 -13.81
CA GLY A 222 9.86 1.29 -14.94
C GLY A 222 9.60 2.18 -16.18
N LYS A 223 10.64 2.50 -16.94
CA LYS A 223 10.52 3.38 -18.12
C LYS A 223 9.70 2.76 -19.26
N ASN A 224 9.59 1.43 -19.29
CA ASN A 224 8.78 0.71 -20.27
C ASN A 224 7.36 0.42 -19.73
N ASP A 225 7.12 0.69 -18.45
CA ASP A 225 5.82 0.48 -17.81
C ASP A 225 4.75 1.38 -18.44
N HIS A 226 3.60 0.82 -18.77
CA HIS A 226 2.46 1.54 -19.34
C HIS A 226 1.89 2.65 -18.41
N LEU A 227 2.24 2.64 -17.13
CA LEU A 227 1.89 3.67 -16.15
C LEU A 227 2.98 4.74 -15.98
N PHE A 228 4.12 4.65 -16.70
CA PHE A 228 5.26 5.52 -16.48
C PHE A 228 4.93 7.01 -16.63
N SER A 229 4.24 7.40 -17.71
CA SER A 229 3.86 8.82 -17.92
C SER A 229 2.98 9.37 -16.80
N ARG A 230 2.07 8.55 -16.26
CA ARG A 230 1.22 8.94 -15.13
C ARG A 230 2.02 9.12 -13.84
N CYS A 231 3.04 8.29 -13.64
CA CYS A 231 3.97 8.45 -12.52
C CYS A 231 4.80 9.73 -12.64
N GLU A 232 5.22 10.12 -13.85
CA GLU A 232 5.91 11.40 -14.09
C GLU A 232 4.99 12.61 -13.82
N ASP A 233 3.74 12.54 -14.28
CA ASP A 233 2.74 13.59 -14.00
C ASP A 233 2.47 13.72 -12.51
N PHE A 234 2.36 12.59 -11.82
CA PHE A 234 2.16 12.58 -10.36
C PHE A 234 3.37 13.09 -9.60
N ALA A 235 4.59 12.74 -10.01
CA ALA A 235 5.83 13.28 -9.44
C ALA A 235 5.92 14.80 -9.63
N SER A 236 5.57 15.31 -10.81
CA SER A 236 5.50 16.73 -11.09
C SER A 236 4.47 17.43 -10.20
N PHE A 237 3.33 16.80 -9.99
CA PHE A 237 2.32 17.29 -9.06
C PHE A 237 2.84 17.32 -7.62
N LEU A 238 3.46 16.26 -7.11
CA LEU A 238 4.03 16.20 -5.75
C LEU A 238 5.04 17.32 -5.52
N MET A 239 5.90 17.57 -6.52
CA MET A 239 6.88 18.67 -6.49
C MET A 239 6.18 20.02 -6.36
N ASN A 240 5.14 20.26 -7.16
CA ASN A 240 4.36 21.51 -7.13
C ASN A 240 3.59 21.71 -5.81
N GLN A 241 3.29 20.64 -5.09
CA GLN A 241 2.67 20.69 -3.75
C GLN A 241 3.70 20.85 -2.63
N GLY A 242 5.00 20.89 -2.92
CA GLY A 242 6.05 20.93 -1.91
C GLY A 242 6.02 19.70 -0.97
N THR A 243 5.74 18.52 -1.52
CA THR A 243 5.74 17.25 -0.79
C THR A 243 7.17 16.73 -0.69
N ASP A 244 7.56 16.14 0.44
CA ASP A 244 8.85 15.45 0.57
C ASP A 244 8.74 14.07 -0.12
N PHE A 245 9.40 13.90 -1.27
CA PHE A 245 9.35 12.68 -2.05
C PHE A 245 10.62 12.40 -2.83
N VAL A 246 10.83 11.14 -3.15
CA VAL A 246 11.81 10.65 -4.12
C VAL A 246 11.07 10.06 -5.31
N PHE A 247 11.50 10.34 -6.53
CA PHE A 247 11.05 9.63 -7.72
C PHE A 247 12.23 8.94 -8.40
N GLU A 248 12.31 7.63 -8.27
CA GLU A 248 13.31 6.81 -8.92
C GLU A 248 12.75 6.18 -10.20
N ARG A 249 13.42 6.44 -11.32
CA ARG A 249 13.09 5.91 -12.65
C ARG A 249 14.05 4.79 -12.99
N GLY A 250 13.54 3.60 -13.23
CA GLY A 250 14.34 2.44 -13.61
C GLY A 250 14.12 1.98 -15.04
N ILE A 251 14.98 1.08 -15.52
CA ILE A 251 14.72 0.29 -16.71
C ILE A 251 13.87 -0.91 -16.26
N GLY A 252 12.75 -1.17 -16.91
CA GLY A 252 11.86 -2.29 -16.59
C GLY A 252 10.44 -2.01 -17.00
N ASP A 253 9.62 -3.04 -16.90
CA ASP A 253 8.22 -3.08 -17.27
C ASP A 253 7.31 -3.12 -16.03
N HIS A 254 6.00 -3.38 -16.22
CA HIS A 254 5.04 -3.57 -15.15
C HIS A 254 5.05 -5.02 -14.67
N ASP A 255 6.14 -5.46 -14.07
CA ASP A 255 6.38 -6.87 -13.73
C ASP A 255 7.19 -7.06 -12.44
N TRP A 256 7.28 -8.33 -12.03
CA TRP A 256 7.97 -8.73 -10.80
C TRP A 256 9.49 -8.56 -10.88
N ASP A 257 10.12 -8.59 -12.06
CA ASP A 257 11.56 -8.35 -12.20
C ASP A 257 11.89 -6.92 -11.74
N PHE A 258 11.06 -5.95 -12.16
CA PHE A 258 11.18 -4.56 -11.70
C PHE A 258 10.87 -4.43 -10.21
N TRP A 259 9.77 -4.98 -9.73
CA TRP A 259 9.35 -4.79 -8.33
C TRP A 259 10.26 -5.48 -7.32
N ASP A 260 10.85 -6.65 -7.65
CA ASP A 260 11.82 -7.32 -6.78
C ASP A 260 13.12 -6.50 -6.60
N GLU A 261 13.60 -5.88 -7.67
CA GLU A 261 14.76 -4.99 -7.60
C GLU A 261 14.46 -3.73 -6.77
N TYR A 262 13.34 -3.06 -7.09
CA TYR A 262 13.03 -1.76 -6.50
C TYR A 262 12.48 -1.84 -5.08
N ILE A 263 11.93 -2.95 -4.62
CA ILE A 263 11.59 -3.11 -3.20
C ILE A 263 12.85 -3.11 -2.31
N LYS A 264 13.99 -3.55 -2.85
CA LYS A 264 15.27 -3.43 -2.14
C LYS A 264 15.66 -1.95 -1.96
N HIS A 265 15.55 -1.14 -3.01
CA HIS A 265 15.82 0.29 -2.94
C HIS A 265 14.91 1.00 -1.95
N VAL A 266 13.62 0.64 -1.91
CA VAL A 266 12.66 1.09 -0.90
C VAL A 266 13.16 0.77 0.50
N ILE A 267 13.55 -0.48 0.77
CA ILE A 267 14.04 -0.92 2.08
C ILE A 267 15.33 -0.16 2.48
N ASP A 268 16.21 0.10 1.52
CA ASP A 268 17.43 0.88 1.77
C ASP A 268 17.14 2.37 2.03
N TRP A 269 16.04 2.91 1.49
CA TRP A 269 15.60 4.28 1.72
C TRP A 269 14.86 4.46 3.06
N LEU A 270 14.20 3.43 3.58
CA LEU A 270 13.50 3.50 4.86
C LEU A 270 14.48 3.78 6.01
N PRO A 271 14.09 4.54 7.05
CA PRO A 271 14.95 4.88 8.20
C PRO A 271 15.05 3.68 9.18
N LEU A 272 15.70 2.61 8.75
CA LEU A 272 15.83 1.36 9.49
C LEU A 272 17.02 1.34 10.45
#